data_05b913dc9be456139affd52bc7295164
#
_entry.id   05b913dc9be456139affd52bc7295164
#
_cell.length_a   1.000
_cell.length_b   1.000
_cell.length_c   1.000
_cell.angle_alpha   90.00
_cell.angle_beta   90.00
_cell.angle_gamma   90.00
#
_symmetry.space_group_name_H-M   'P 1'
#
loop_
_entity.id
_entity.type
_entity.pdbx_description
1 polymer ?
#
loop_
_entity_poly.entity_id
_entity_poly.type
_entity_poly.pdbx_seq_one_letter_code
_entity_poly.pdbx_strand_id
1 'polypeptide(L)'
;MTRPASVPYDKSVFLNCPFDKQYKSLQDAVLFCVHDCGFAARIALQDVGGVVRIAKILGMIRESRYSIHDLSRIGTPRLNMAFECGIFVGAKE
;
A
#
# COMPACT_ATOMS: atom_id res chain seq x y z
N MET A 1 -18.74 7.34 6.61
CA MET A 1 -18.50 5.93 6.61
C MET A 1 -17.59 5.53 7.74
N THR A 2 -18.06 4.61 8.48
CA THR A 2 -17.26 4.10 9.55
C THR A 2 -16.17 3.24 9.00
N ARG A 3 -14.99 3.53 9.39
CA ARG A 3 -13.93 2.58 9.20
C ARG A 3 -14.39 1.27 9.82
N PRO A 4 -14.17 0.16 9.12
CA PRO A 4 -14.35 -1.10 9.78
C PRO A 4 -13.56 -0.97 11.07
N ALA A 5 -14.26 -1.23 12.15
CA ALA A 5 -13.66 -1.11 13.44
C ALA A 5 -12.34 -1.80 13.38
N SER A 6 -11.34 -1.00 13.21
CA SER A 6 -10.01 -1.37 13.55
C SER A 6 -9.56 -2.71 13.04
N VAL A 7 -9.13 -2.75 11.83
CA VAL A 7 -8.20 -3.79 11.47
C VAL A 7 -6.98 -3.56 12.36
N PRO A 8 -6.59 -4.52 13.18
CA PRO A 8 -5.46 -4.33 14.06
C PRO A 8 -4.19 -4.05 13.28
N TYR A 9 -3.32 -3.28 13.89
CA TYR A 9 -2.01 -3.00 13.32
C TYR A 9 -1.30 -4.29 12.87
N ASP A 10 -1.35 -5.32 13.72
CA ASP A 10 -0.68 -6.59 13.45
C ASP A 10 -1.25 -7.34 12.26
N LYS A 11 -2.43 -6.98 11.80
CA LYS A 11 -3.09 -7.64 10.68
C LYS A 11 -3.17 -6.78 9.44
N SER A 12 -2.61 -5.59 9.49
CA SER A 12 -2.66 -4.65 8.37
C SER A 12 -1.41 -4.76 7.51
N VAL A 13 -1.62 -4.80 6.20
CA VAL A 13 -0.55 -4.87 5.20
C VAL A 13 -0.71 -3.69 4.25
N PHE A 14 0.28 -2.84 4.19
CA PHE A 14 0.29 -1.72 3.25
C PHE A 14 0.74 -2.23 1.89
N LEU A 15 -0.08 -2.01 0.87
CA LEU A 15 0.23 -2.42 -0.50
C LEU A 15 0.72 -1.23 -1.30
N ASN A 16 1.95 -1.30 -1.75
CA ASN A 16 2.58 -0.29 -2.57
C ASN A 16 2.83 -0.88 -3.95
N CYS A 17 1.86 -0.73 -4.85
CA CYS A 17 1.93 -1.34 -6.16
C CYS A 17 1.28 -0.43 -7.20
N PRO A 18 1.54 -0.67 -8.49
CA PRO A 18 0.91 0.13 -9.56
C PRO A 18 -0.60 0.00 -9.57
N PHE A 19 -1.28 1.05 -10.07
CA PHE A 19 -2.74 1.11 -10.11
C PHE A 19 -3.27 1.26 -11.52
N ASP A 20 -2.62 0.67 -12.50
CA ASP A 20 -3.12 0.75 -13.87
C ASP A 20 -3.80 -0.54 -14.29
N LYS A 21 -4.42 -0.49 -15.47
CA LYS A 21 -5.17 -1.62 -15.97
C LYS A 21 -4.32 -2.87 -16.17
N GLN A 22 -3.08 -2.68 -16.57
CA GLN A 22 -2.19 -3.80 -16.82
C GLN A 22 -1.84 -4.56 -15.55
N TYR A 23 -1.83 -3.86 -14.44
CA TYR A 23 -1.49 -4.46 -13.16
C TYR A 23 -2.71 -5.03 -12.44
N LYS A 24 -3.91 -4.73 -12.90
CA LYS A 24 -5.15 -5.04 -12.17
C LYS A 24 -5.26 -6.51 -11.77
N SER A 25 -4.98 -7.41 -12.70
CA SER A 25 -5.08 -8.83 -12.43
C SER A 25 -4.11 -9.26 -11.32
N LEU A 26 -2.90 -8.76 -11.38
CA LEU A 26 -1.90 -9.08 -10.37
C LEU A 26 -2.27 -8.45 -9.03
N GLN A 27 -2.77 -7.23 -9.05
CA GLN A 27 -3.24 -6.58 -7.84
C GLN A 27 -4.34 -7.39 -7.16
N ASP A 28 -5.30 -7.85 -7.94
CA ASP A 28 -6.41 -8.66 -7.44
C ASP A 28 -5.89 -9.96 -6.81
N ALA A 29 -4.90 -10.58 -7.45
CA ALA A 29 -4.30 -11.79 -6.92
C ALA A 29 -3.59 -11.54 -5.60
N VAL A 30 -2.84 -10.44 -5.50
CA VAL A 30 -2.16 -10.07 -4.26
C VAL A 30 -3.19 -9.80 -3.15
N LEU A 31 -4.24 -9.05 -3.47
CA LEU A 31 -5.31 -8.77 -2.51
C LEU A 31 -5.94 -10.06 -2.00
N PHE A 32 -6.22 -10.98 -2.91
CA PHE A 32 -6.82 -12.26 -2.53
C PHE A 32 -5.90 -13.00 -1.57
N CYS A 33 -4.62 -13.07 -1.89
CA CYS A 33 -3.67 -13.79 -1.05
C CYS A 33 -3.55 -13.18 0.34
N VAL A 34 -3.50 -11.85 0.41
CA VAL A 34 -3.41 -11.14 1.68
C VAL A 34 -4.61 -11.47 2.56
N HIS A 35 -5.81 -11.37 1.98
CA HIS A 35 -7.03 -11.65 2.72
C HIS A 35 -7.16 -13.13 3.08
N ASP A 36 -6.75 -14.01 2.18
CA ASP A 36 -6.82 -15.44 2.45
C ASP A 36 -5.91 -15.84 3.61
N CYS A 37 -4.82 -15.13 3.79
CA CYS A 37 -3.90 -15.37 4.91
C CYS A 37 -4.38 -14.76 6.23
N GLY A 38 -5.54 -14.11 6.22
CA GLY A 38 -6.09 -13.53 7.44
C GLY A 38 -5.64 -12.10 7.70
N PHE A 39 -5.10 -11.42 6.70
CA PHE A 39 -4.66 -10.05 6.83
C PHE A 39 -5.58 -9.11 6.07
N ALA A 40 -5.46 -7.82 6.34
CA ALA A 40 -6.21 -6.81 5.62
C ALA A 40 -5.26 -5.91 4.85
N ALA A 41 -5.54 -5.76 3.57
CA ALA A 41 -4.74 -4.90 2.70
C ALA A 41 -5.18 -3.45 2.81
N ARG A 42 -4.21 -2.55 2.83
CA ARG A 42 -4.47 -1.11 2.81
C ARG A 42 -3.78 -0.54 1.58
N ILE A 43 -4.58 0.08 0.72
CA ILE A 43 -4.12 0.59 -0.56
C ILE A 43 -4.45 2.08 -0.63
N ALA A 44 -3.46 2.89 -1.02
CA ALA A 44 -3.70 4.30 -1.29
C ALA A 44 -4.14 4.44 -2.74
N LEU A 45 -5.39 4.82 -2.95
CA LEU A 45 -5.88 5.08 -4.30
C LEU A 45 -5.32 6.39 -4.81
N GLN A 46 -5.23 6.50 -6.12
CA GLN A 46 -4.54 7.64 -6.75
C GLN A 46 -5.47 8.75 -7.18
N ASP A 47 -6.54 8.94 -6.49
CA ASP A 47 -7.50 9.99 -6.81
C ASP A 47 -7.23 11.30 -6.11
N VAL A 48 -6.20 11.36 -5.29
CA VAL A 48 -5.77 12.58 -4.62
C VAL A 48 -4.29 12.78 -4.90
N GLY A 49 -3.86 14.02 -4.95
CA GLY A 49 -2.49 14.31 -5.28
C GLY A 49 -1.75 15.06 -4.20
N GLY A 50 -0.46 15.20 -4.41
CA GLY A 50 0.38 16.10 -3.62
C GLY A 50 0.44 15.77 -2.14
N VAL A 51 0.31 16.82 -1.36
CA VAL A 51 0.45 16.75 0.10
C VAL A 51 -0.60 15.84 0.73
N VAL A 52 -1.82 15.88 0.20
CA VAL A 52 -2.91 15.05 0.72
C VAL A 52 -2.58 13.58 0.55
N ARG A 53 -2.01 13.23 -0.60
CA ARG A 53 -1.62 11.84 -0.85
C ARG A 53 -0.52 11.39 0.09
N ILE A 54 0.48 12.23 0.33
CA ILE A 54 1.57 11.89 1.23
C ILE A 54 1.06 11.68 2.65
N ALA A 55 0.18 12.56 3.12
CA ALA A 55 -0.39 12.43 4.45
C ALA A 55 -1.17 11.13 4.60
N LYS A 56 -1.92 10.76 3.58
CA LYS A 56 -2.69 9.53 3.57
C LYS A 56 -1.80 8.30 3.61
N ILE A 57 -0.74 8.31 2.81
CA ILE A 57 0.22 7.21 2.78
C ILE A 57 0.92 7.05 4.13
N LEU A 58 1.34 8.15 4.72
CA LEU A 58 1.99 8.10 6.04
C LEU A 58 1.05 7.52 7.09
N GLY A 59 -0.22 7.89 7.03
CA GLY A 59 -1.22 7.31 7.95
C GLY A 59 -1.34 5.82 7.78
N MET A 60 -1.42 5.34 6.54
CA MET A 60 -1.49 3.92 6.27
C MET A 60 -0.25 3.17 6.73
N ILE A 61 0.92 3.77 6.56
CA ILE A 61 2.17 3.16 7.00
C ILE A 61 2.19 3.02 8.52
N ARG A 62 1.73 4.03 9.22
CA ARG A 62 1.68 3.97 10.68
C ARG A 62 0.73 2.89 11.18
N GLU A 63 -0.35 2.65 10.43
CA GLU A 63 -1.39 1.71 10.81
C GLU A 63 -1.13 0.29 10.34
N SER A 64 -0.04 0.05 9.61
CA SER A 64 0.25 -1.26 9.02
C SER A 64 1.58 -1.78 9.52
N ARG A 65 1.56 -2.99 10.06
CA ARG A 65 2.79 -3.63 10.49
C ARG A 65 3.62 -4.14 9.34
N TYR A 66 2.96 -4.62 8.30
CA TYR A 66 3.62 -5.24 7.16
C TYR A 66 3.38 -4.44 5.90
N SER A 67 4.19 -4.71 4.90
CA SER A 67 4.00 -4.09 3.60
C SER A 67 4.48 -5.00 2.49
N ILE A 68 3.90 -4.80 1.32
CA ILE A 68 4.34 -5.43 0.09
C ILE A 68 4.60 -4.30 -0.89
N HIS A 69 5.81 -4.26 -1.44
CA HIS A 69 6.23 -3.22 -2.36
C HIS A 69 6.61 -3.85 -3.69
N ASP A 70 5.92 -3.47 -4.74
CA ASP A 70 6.25 -3.94 -6.09
C ASP A 70 7.00 -2.84 -6.83
N LEU A 71 8.28 -3.03 -6.99
CA LEU A 71 9.17 -2.07 -7.63
C LEU A 71 9.55 -2.52 -9.05
N SER A 72 8.78 -3.41 -9.66
CA SER A 72 9.12 -4.04 -10.93
C SER A 72 8.94 -3.13 -12.15
N ARG A 73 8.21 -2.03 -12.02
CA ARG A 73 7.98 -1.10 -13.13
C ARG A 73 9.20 -0.22 -13.34
N ILE A 74 10.06 -0.62 -14.27
CA ILE A 74 11.29 0.13 -14.54
C ILE A 74 11.24 0.92 -15.84
N GLY A 75 10.29 0.64 -16.72
CA GLY A 75 10.17 1.32 -17.99
C GLY A 75 9.56 2.71 -17.91
N THR A 76 8.83 2.99 -16.85
CA THR A 76 8.22 4.29 -16.59
C THR A 76 8.69 4.76 -15.24
N PRO A 77 9.08 6.03 -15.10
CA PRO A 77 9.54 6.51 -13.81
C PRO A 77 8.44 6.36 -12.76
N ARG A 78 8.65 5.47 -11.84
CA ARG A 78 7.76 5.23 -10.71
C ARG A 78 8.53 5.43 -9.42
N LEU A 79 9.19 6.57 -9.35
CA LEU A 79 10.06 6.88 -8.21
C LEU A 79 9.29 6.92 -6.90
N ASN A 80 7.99 7.23 -6.96
CA ASN A 80 7.17 7.25 -5.77
C ASN A 80 7.06 5.87 -5.12
N MET A 81 7.11 4.79 -5.90
CA MET A 81 7.08 3.44 -5.33
C MET A 81 8.29 3.19 -4.44
N ALA A 82 9.47 3.50 -4.95
CA ALA A 82 10.70 3.35 -4.19
C ALA A 82 10.74 4.29 -2.99
N PHE A 83 10.24 5.51 -3.17
CA PHE A 83 10.17 6.50 -2.11
C PHE A 83 9.27 6.01 -0.97
N GLU A 84 8.11 5.48 -1.30
CA GLU A 84 7.18 4.95 -0.30
C GLU A 84 7.76 3.74 0.41
N CYS A 85 8.48 2.89 -0.32
CA CYS A 85 9.19 1.77 0.28
C CYS A 85 10.20 2.27 1.33
N GLY A 86 10.97 3.28 0.96
CA GLY A 86 11.94 3.88 1.88
C GLY A 86 11.30 4.47 3.11
N ILE A 87 10.17 5.16 2.95
CA ILE A 87 9.43 5.71 4.07
C ILE A 87 8.99 4.59 5.02
N PHE A 88 8.46 3.51 4.46
CA PHE A 88 8.00 2.39 5.30
C PHE A 88 9.16 1.81 6.09
N VAL A 89 10.27 1.53 5.42
CA VAL A 89 11.44 0.96 6.10
C VAL A 89 11.90 1.90 7.21
N GLY A 90 12.00 3.19 6.92
CA GLY A 90 12.43 4.16 7.93
C GLY A 90 11.49 4.26 9.10
N ALA A 91 10.19 4.18 8.85
CA ALA A 91 9.19 4.30 9.91
C ALA A 91 9.22 3.09 10.85
N LYS A 92 9.69 1.94 10.39
CA LYS A 92 9.70 0.72 11.20
C LYS A 92 11.04 0.45 11.86
N GLU A 93 12.02 1.28 11.59
CA GLU A 93 13.29 1.20 12.31
C GLU A 93 13.08 1.70 13.76
#